data_02f3f78a758489cd06d0af739520bfd8
#
_entry.id   02f3f78a758489cd06d0af739520bfd8
#
_cell.length_a   1.000
_cell.length_b   1.000
_cell.length_c   1.000
_cell.angle_alpha   90.00
_cell.angle_beta   90.00
_cell.angle_gamma   90.00
#
_symmetry.space_group_name_H-M   'P 1'
#
loop_
_entity.id
_entity.type
_entity.pdbx_description
1 polymer ?
#
loop_
_entity_poly.entity_id
_entity_poly.type
_entity_poly.pdbx_seq_one_letter_code
_entity_poly.pdbx_strand_id
1 'polypeptide(L)'
;YGYRKTDVFGLGGVLLNNWFILRGDLGYFSTLDKNKSIDRPSSFNPAYYDSLHFTYPLMEEATYFQSTFQLETELPFGINLIAQYFTHDTLTYSSDSLPVDQEIDIPNLEIDPEEMEPSNFFTPGMGVPLAILTNRAFFLTLDKNIFNDQLKFSLTSMIDASTIKEKESDPDILGEGHYSSGVLLELKMTYSIDQDLDGTIAITKINGDSDHPEGASYPFNKMEDFSHLRFELKYFF
;
A
#
# COMPACT_ATOMS: atom_id res chain seq x y z
N TYR A 1 -3.71 13.54 -19.79
CA TYR A 1 -4.11 12.97 -18.49
C TYR A 1 -5.61 13.07 -18.39
N GLY A 2 -6.31 11.92 -18.33
CA GLY A 2 -7.75 11.85 -18.02
C GLY A 2 -7.95 11.61 -16.53
N TYR A 3 -8.96 12.23 -15.94
CA TYR A 3 -9.37 11.92 -14.57
C TYR A 3 -10.58 10.99 -14.62
N ARG A 4 -10.56 9.93 -13.82
CA ARG A 4 -11.73 9.08 -13.61
C ARG A 4 -12.85 9.90 -12.95
N LYS A 5 -14.08 9.78 -13.44
CA LYS A 5 -15.22 10.28 -12.69
C LYS A 5 -15.34 9.43 -11.42
N THR A 6 -15.28 10.07 -10.26
CA THR A 6 -15.34 9.37 -8.99
C THR A 6 -16.41 10.03 -8.11
N ASP A 7 -17.34 9.22 -7.66
CA ASP A 7 -18.31 9.58 -6.63
C ASP A 7 -17.81 8.99 -5.30
N VAL A 8 -17.81 9.81 -4.24
CA VAL A 8 -17.27 9.42 -2.92
C VAL A 8 -18.32 9.64 -1.85
N PHE A 9 -18.51 8.62 -1.02
CA PHE A 9 -19.24 8.75 0.23
C PHE A 9 -18.30 8.44 1.39
N GLY A 10 -18.14 9.37 2.34
CA GLY A 10 -17.24 9.22 3.48
C GLY A 10 -17.95 9.40 4.81
N LEU A 11 -17.54 8.63 5.79
CA LEU A 11 -17.96 8.74 7.19
C LEU A 11 -16.73 8.66 8.08
N GLY A 12 -16.60 9.59 9.02
CA GLY A 12 -15.51 9.58 9.99
C GLY A 12 -15.98 9.98 11.39
N GLY A 13 -15.23 9.57 12.38
CA GLY A 13 -15.52 9.86 13.77
C GLY A 13 -14.30 9.84 14.67
N VAL A 14 -14.37 10.59 15.78
CA VAL A 14 -13.34 10.66 16.80
C VAL A 14 -13.98 10.45 18.17
N LEU A 15 -13.43 9.51 18.93
CA LEU A 15 -13.74 9.29 20.34
C LEU A 15 -12.57 9.80 21.18
N LEU A 16 -12.84 10.77 22.03
CA LEU A 16 -11.86 11.35 22.95
C LEU A 16 -12.09 10.81 24.37
N ASN A 17 -11.03 10.28 24.97
CA ASN A 17 -11.00 9.90 26.36
C ASN A 17 -9.72 10.44 26.99
N ASN A 18 -9.67 10.54 28.32
CA ASN A 18 -8.50 11.01 29.06
C ASN A 18 -7.26 10.12 28.87
N TRP A 19 -7.43 8.89 28.40
CA TRP A 19 -6.39 7.87 28.28
C TRP A 19 -5.99 7.59 26.83
N PHE A 20 -6.91 7.83 25.90
CA PHE A 20 -6.68 7.56 24.50
C PHE A 20 -7.58 8.41 23.58
N ILE A 21 -7.17 8.52 22.36
CA ILE A 21 -7.95 9.04 21.23
C ILE A 21 -8.14 7.89 20.25
N LEU A 22 -9.40 7.61 19.88
CA LEU A 22 -9.71 6.65 18.83
C LEU A 22 -10.33 7.40 17.65
N ARG A 23 -9.80 7.20 16.46
CA ARG A 23 -10.33 7.76 15.20
C ARG A 23 -10.67 6.63 14.24
N GLY A 24 -11.72 6.85 13.46
CA GLY A 24 -12.08 5.92 12.39
C GLY A 24 -12.65 6.69 11.22
N ASP A 25 -12.18 6.33 10.02
CA ASP A 25 -12.65 6.90 8.76
C ASP A 25 -12.97 5.76 7.81
N LEU A 26 -14.09 5.92 7.08
CA LEU A 26 -14.57 5.01 6.06
C LEU A 26 -14.89 5.80 4.80
N GLY A 27 -14.36 5.40 3.66
CA GLY A 27 -14.67 5.95 2.35
C GLY A 27 -15.18 4.84 1.43
N TYR A 28 -16.33 5.06 0.81
CA TYR A 28 -16.85 4.27 -0.30
C TYR A 28 -16.70 5.05 -1.58
N PHE A 29 -16.16 4.42 -2.60
CA PHE A 29 -15.81 5.03 -3.88
C PHE A 29 -16.49 4.27 -5.01
N SER A 30 -17.04 5.03 -5.96
CA SER A 30 -17.51 4.50 -7.23
C SER A 30 -16.82 5.27 -8.35
N THR A 31 -16.07 4.57 -9.17
CA THR A 31 -15.27 5.17 -10.24
C THR A 31 -15.75 4.71 -11.60
N LEU A 32 -15.76 5.63 -12.54
CA LEU A 32 -16.04 5.35 -13.93
C LEU A 32 -14.99 6.07 -14.80
N ASP A 33 -14.18 5.28 -15.51
CA ASP A 33 -13.27 5.79 -16.54
C ASP A 33 -13.89 5.55 -17.92
N LYS A 34 -14.09 6.63 -18.65
CA LYS A 34 -14.61 6.60 -20.02
C LYS A 34 -13.51 6.89 -21.04
N ASN A 35 -12.25 6.71 -20.68
CA ASN A 35 -11.16 6.94 -21.61
C ASN A 35 -11.29 6.02 -22.82
N LYS A 36 -11.44 6.61 -23.99
CA LYS A 36 -11.74 5.91 -25.24
C LYS A 36 -10.59 5.10 -25.79
N SER A 37 -9.37 5.26 -25.26
CA SER A 37 -8.22 4.49 -25.69
C SER A 37 -7.05 4.60 -24.74
N ILE A 38 -6.42 3.48 -24.46
CA ILE A 38 -5.11 3.41 -23.82
C ILE A 38 -4.15 2.79 -24.82
N ASP A 39 -3.11 3.55 -25.18
CA ASP A 39 -1.98 2.98 -25.89
C ASP A 39 -1.15 2.17 -24.89
N ARG A 40 -1.26 0.86 -24.98
CA ARG A 40 -0.37 -0.03 -24.23
C ARG A 40 0.73 -0.52 -25.16
N PRO A 41 2.00 -0.27 -24.85
CA PRO A 41 3.08 -0.94 -25.55
C PRO A 41 2.94 -2.45 -25.30
N SER A 42 2.99 -3.24 -26.36
CA SER A 42 3.00 -4.69 -26.25
C SER A 42 4.23 -5.12 -25.45
N SER A 43 4.02 -5.61 -24.23
CA SER A 43 5.09 -6.11 -23.37
C SER A 43 5.63 -7.48 -23.82
N PHE A 44 5.03 -8.09 -24.85
CA PHE A 44 5.31 -9.46 -25.24
C PHE A 44 6.54 -9.67 -26.14
N ASN A 45 7.01 -8.66 -26.84
CA ASN A 45 8.24 -8.80 -27.63
C ASN A 45 8.93 -7.46 -27.86
N PRO A 46 10.11 -7.22 -27.25
CA PRO A 46 10.86 -5.98 -27.42
C PRO A 46 11.27 -5.67 -28.86
N ALA A 47 11.35 -6.67 -29.73
CA ALA A 47 11.72 -6.49 -31.13
C ALA A 47 10.60 -5.91 -32.01
N TYR A 48 9.36 -5.83 -31.49
CA TYR A 48 8.20 -5.31 -32.21
C TYR A 48 7.62 -4.03 -31.60
N TYR A 49 8.35 -3.37 -30.72
CA TYR A 49 7.88 -2.19 -29.96
C TYR A 49 7.45 -1.01 -30.84
N ASP A 50 8.00 -0.88 -32.03
CA ASP A 50 7.73 0.30 -32.89
C ASP A 50 6.52 0.15 -33.82
N SER A 51 5.89 -1.03 -33.93
CA SER A 51 4.89 -1.27 -34.98
C SER A 51 3.50 -1.72 -34.51
N LEU A 52 3.30 -2.03 -33.24
CA LEU A 52 2.02 -2.51 -32.73
C LEU A 52 1.54 -1.67 -31.53
N HIS A 53 0.99 -0.51 -31.83
CA HIS A 53 0.17 0.25 -30.91
C HIS A 53 -1.25 -0.34 -30.93
N PHE A 54 -1.61 -1.07 -29.88
CA PHE A 54 -3.00 -1.49 -29.69
C PHE A 54 -3.75 -0.41 -28.94
N THR A 55 -4.63 0.27 -29.63
CA THR A 55 -5.57 1.22 -29.02
C THR A 55 -6.80 0.44 -28.58
N TYR A 56 -6.97 0.22 -27.30
CA TYR A 56 -8.19 -0.39 -26.77
C TYR A 56 -9.11 0.69 -26.20
N PRO A 57 -10.41 0.70 -26.55
CA PRO A 57 -11.36 1.47 -25.79
C PRO A 57 -11.42 0.86 -24.39
N LEU A 58 -11.09 1.62 -23.37
CA LEU A 58 -11.20 1.19 -21.98
C LEU A 58 -12.36 1.94 -21.33
N MET A 59 -13.46 1.25 -21.14
CA MET A 59 -14.45 1.62 -20.15
C MET A 59 -14.21 0.78 -18.91
N GLU A 60 -13.81 1.43 -17.83
CA GLU A 60 -13.50 0.78 -16.57
C GLU A 60 -14.44 1.32 -15.50
N GLU A 61 -15.13 0.43 -14.82
CA GLU A 61 -16.00 0.75 -13.69
C GLU A 61 -15.58 -0.07 -12.49
N ALA A 62 -15.41 0.60 -11.35
CA ALA A 62 -15.06 -0.08 -10.11
C ALA A 62 -15.74 0.55 -8.91
N THR A 63 -16.08 -0.28 -7.94
CA THR A 63 -16.47 0.17 -6.62
C THR A 63 -15.50 -0.42 -5.59
N TYR A 64 -15.06 0.41 -4.65
CA TYR A 64 -14.16 -0.01 -3.59
C TYR A 64 -14.41 0.77 -2.31
N PHE A 65 -13.93 0.24 -1.21
CA PHE A 65 -13.90 0.97 0.05
C PHE A 65 -12.50 1.04 0.64
N GLN A 66 -12.28 2.08 1.43
CA GLN A 66 -11.08 2.24 2.24
C GLN A 66 -11.49 2.58 3.66
N SER A 67 -10.83 2.02 4.63
CA SER A 67 -11.03 2.41 6.02
C SER A 67 -9.72 2.54 6.76
N THR A 68 -9.70 3.47 7.73
CA THR A 68 -8.60 3.65 8.66
C THR A 68 -9.12 3.67 10.08
N PHE A 69 -8.42 2.99 10.98
CA PHE A 69 -8.65 3.06 12.41
C PHE A 69 -7.35 3.43 13.09
N GLN A 70 -7.39 4.44 13.95
CA GLN A 70 -6.22 4.95 14.65
C GLN A 70 -6.47 5.05 16.15
N LEU A 71 -5.52 4.55 16.91
CA LEU A 71 -5.46 4.67 18.36
C LEU A 71 -4.23 5.52 18.71
N GLU A 72 -4.45 6.58 19.50
CA GLU A 72 -3.38 7.37 20.08
C GLU A 72 -3.46 7.27 21.60
N THR A 73 -2.34 7.03 22.27
CA THR A 73 -2.27 6.97 23.73
C THR A 73 -0.86 7.31 24.20
N GLU A 74 -0.77 7.77 25.43
CA GLU A 74 0.51 7.92 26.11
C GLU A 74 0.77 6.68 26.99
N LEU A 75 1.89 6.02 26.72
CA LEU A 75 2.38 4.90 27.50
C LEU A 75 3.18 5.39 28.72
N PRO A 76 3.47 4.53 29.73
CA PRO A 76 4.37 4.84 30.81
C PRO A 76 5.70 5.43 30.30
N PHE A 77 6.30 6.28 31.12
CA PHE A 77 7.55 7.00 30.81
C PHE A 77 7.44 8.08 29.74
N GLY A 78 6.24 8.58 29.41
CA GLY A 78 6.04 9.64 28.43
C GLY A 78 6.36 9.23 26.99
N ILE A 79 6.03 7.99 26.62
CA ILE A 79 6.13 7.48 25.26
C ILE A 79 4.76 7.67 24.60
N ASN A 80 4.69 8.41 23.53
CA ASN A 80 3.48 8.55 22.72
C ASN A 80 3.40 7.36 21.74
N LEU A 81 2.29 6.67 21.75
CA LEU A 81 1.97 5.56 20.86
C LEU A 81 0.88 6.00 19.89
N ILE A 82 1.11 5.80 18.60
CA ILE A 82 0.10 5.87 17.55
C ILE A 82 0.09 4.50 16.86
N ALA A 83 -1.05 3.81 16.92
CA ALA A 83 -1.28 2.58 16.17
C ALA A 83 -2.40 2.84 15.16
N GLN A 84 -2.17 2.48 13.90
CA GLN A 84 -3.14 2.68 12.83
C GLN A 84 -3.27 1.41 12.00
N TYR A 85 -4.50 1.05 11.69
CA TYR A 85 -4.83 -0.01 10.75
C TYR A 85 -5.52 0.57 9.53
N PHE A 86 -5.07 0.17 8.36
CA PHE A 86 -5.62 0.53 7.07
C PHE A 86 -6.12 -0.71 6.36
N THR A 87 -7.29 -0.61 5.71
CA THR A 87 -7.76 -1.63 4.77
C THR A 87 -8.36 -1.00 3.53
N HIS A 88 -8.15 -1.67 2.41
CA HIS A 88 -8.72 -1.37 1.11
C HIS A 88 -9.24 -2.67 0.50
N ASP A 89 -10.49 -2.64 -0.01
CA ASP A 89 -11.06 -3.78 -0.73
C ASP A 89 -11.84 -3.30 -1.95
N THR A 90 -11.54 -3.87 -3.10
CA THR A 90 -12.30 -3.67 -4.34
C THR A 90 -13.51 -4.58 -4.34
N LEU A 91 -14.70 -4.01 -4.38
CA LEU A 91 -15.96 -4.74 -4.28
C LEU A 91 -16.44 -5.24 -5.63
N THR A 92 -16.35 -4.40 -6.65
CA THR A 92 -16.74 -4.73 -8.01
C THR A 92 -15.76 -4.10 -8.99
N TYR A 93 -15.50 -4.81 -10.06
CA TYR A 93 -14.73 -4.31 -11.18
C TYR A 93 -15.32 -4.84 -12.48
N SER A 94 -15.45 -3.98 -13.47
CA SER A 94 -15.78 -4.36 -14.84
C SER A 94 -15.03 -3.50 -15.84
N SER A 95 -14.64 -4.08 -16.95
CA SER A 95 -13.95 -3.37 -18.02
C SER A 95 -14.29 -3.98 -19.37
N ASP A 96 -14.58 -3.14 -20.36
CA ASP A 96 -14.86 -3.57 -21.73
C ASP A 96 -13.61 -4.18 -22.43
N SER A 97 -12.44 -4.00 -21.84
CA SER A 97 -11.17 -4.44 -22.44
C SER A 97 -10.59 -5.70 -21.80
N LEU A 98 -11.25 -6.25 -20.78
CA LEU A 98 -10.84 -7.55 -20.28
C LEU A 98 -11.26 -8.61 -21.32
N PRO A 99 -10.33 -9.48 -21.74
CA PRO A 99 -10.63 -10.56 -22.66
C PRO A 99 -11.41 -11.70 -21.98
N VAL A 100 -12.44 -11.35 -21.19
CA VAL A 100 -13.25 -12.30 -20.41
C VAL A 100 -13.98 -13.30 -21.33
N ASP A 101 -14.15 -12.94 -22.61
CA ASP A 101 -14.84 -13.77 -23.60
C ASP A 101 -13.95 -14.24 -24.75
N GLN A 102 -12.66 -13.96 -24.74
CA GLN A 102 -11.72 -14.45 -25.75
C GLN A 102 -10.81 -15.47 -25.09
N GLU A 103 -10.90 -16.74 -25.53
CA GLU A 103 -9.84 -17.71 -25.30
C GLU A 103 -8.52 -17.13 -25.83
N ILE A 104 -7.73 -16.55 -24.93
CA ILE A 104 -6.35 -16.21 -25.23
C ILE A 104 -5.58 -17.51 -25.09
N ASP A 105 -5.48 -18.24 -26.21
CA ASP A 105 -4.62 -19.41 -26.30
C ASP A 105 -3.15 -18.96 -26.28
N ILE A 106 -2.66 -18.65 -25.07
CA ILE A 106 -1.24 -18.46 -24.83
C ILE A 106 -0.70 -19.85 -24.47
N PRO A 107 0.11 -20.46 -25.34
CA PRO A 107 0.69 -21.78 -25.07
C PRO A 107 1.40 -21.76 -23.70
N ASN A 108 0.99 -22.62 -22.77
CA ASN A 108 1.48 -22.79 -21.41
C ASN A 108 1.03 -21.76 -20.36
N LEU A 109 -0.01 -20.98 -20.60
CA LEU A 109 -0.61 -20.13 -19.58
C LEU A 109 -2.12 -20.40 -19.55
N GLU A 110 -2.55 -21.33 -18.70
CA GLU A 110 -3.96 -21.49 -18.34
C GLU A 110 -4.32 -20.38 -17.34
N ILE A 111 -4.98 -19.34 -17.83
CA ILE A 111 -5.60 -18.34 -16.96
C ILE A 111 -7.07 -18.73 -16.85
N ASP A 112 -7.48 -19.17 -15.67
CA ASP A 112 -8.88 -19.40 -15.37
C ASP A 112 -9.56 -18.06 -15.04
N PRO A 113 -10.49 -17.56 -15.88
CA PRO A 113 -11.18 -16.29 -15.63
C PRO A 113 -12.02 -16.31 -14.34
N GLU A 114 -12.46 -17.47 -13.88
CA GLU A 114 -13.26 -17.61 -12.65
C GLU A 114 -12.42 -17.41 -11.37
N GLU A 115 -11.09 -17.53 -11.45
CA GLU A 115 -10.19 -17.32 -10.32
C GLU A 115 -9.71 -15.87 -10.17
N MET A 116 -10.10 -14.96 -11.08
CA MET A 116 -9.63 -13.59 -11.07
C MET A 116 -10.47 -12.70 -10.15
N GLU A 117 -9.89 -12.23 -9.07
CA GLU A 117 -10.53 -11.26 -8.18
C GLU A 117 -10.46 -9.83 -8.76
N PRO A 118 -11.48 -8.97 -8.53
CA PRO A 118 -11.48 -7.58 -8.98
C PRO A 118 -10.24 -6.79 -8.55
N SER A 119 -9.67 -7.12 -7.38
CA SER A 119 -8.45 -6.51 -6.84
C SER A 119 -7.22 -6.72 -7.73
N ASN A 120 -7.20 -7.76 -8.56
CA ASN A 120 -6.07 -8.05 -9.45
C ASN A 120 -5.98 -7.09 -10.64
N PHE A 121 -7.09 -6.44 -11.00
CA PHE A 121 -7.20 -5.61 -12.21
C PHE A 121 -7.29 -4.12 -11.91
N PHE A 122 -7.70 -3.76 -10.71
CA PHE A 122 -8.01 -2.39 -10.38
C PHE A 122 -7.04 -1.81 -9.37
N THR A 123 -6.39 -0.70 -9.76
CA THR A 123 -5.62 0.13 -8.84
C THR A 123 -6.40 1.43 -8.59
N PRO A 124 -6.74 1.73 -7.34
CA PRO A 124 -7.49 2.93 -7.02
C PRO A 124 -6.71 4.19 -7.41
N GLY A 125 -7.40 5.09 -8.12
CA GLY A 125 -6.84 6.39 -8.50
C GLY A 125 -7.06 7.47 -7.45
N MET A 126 -7.83 7.18 -6.39
CA MET A 126 -8.22 8.10 -5.34
C MET A 126 -8.21 7.41 -3.98
N GLY A 127 -8.11 8.19 -2.90
CA GLY A 127 -8.02 7.69 -1.54
C GLY A 127 -6.58 7.64 -1.03
N VAL A 128 -6.28 6.69 -0.15
CA VAL A 128 -4.95 6.57 0.47
C VAL A 128 -3.96 5.95 -0.52
N PRO A 129 -2.84 6.63 -0.85
CA PRO A 129 -1.82 6.08 -1.77
C PRO A 129 -1.26 4.72 -1.36
N LEU A 130 -1.40 4.38 -0.09
CA LEU A 130 -0.97 3.09 0.46
C LEU A 130 -1.63 1.88 -0.20
N ALA A 131 -2.87 2.04 -0.71
CA ALA A 131 -3.57 0.98 -1.44
C ALA A 131 -2.82 0.47 -2.68
N ILE A 132 -1.81 1.21 -3.15
CA ILE A 132 -0.92 0.77 -4.23
C ILE A 132 0.12 -0.23 -3.73
N LEU A 133 0.48 -0.16 -2.45
CA LEU A 133 1.50 -1.02 -1.85
C LEU A 133 0.90 -2.29 -1.25
N THR A 134 -0.25 -2.15 -0.60
CA THR A 134 -0.92 -3.25 0.10
C THR A 134 -2.39 -2.93 0.32
N ASN A 135 -3.21 -3.97 0.34
CA ASN A 135 -4.63 -3.85 0.67
C ASN A 135 -4.88 -3.71 2.17
N ARG A 136 -3.95 -4.12 3.00
CA ARG A 136 -4.05 -4.03 4.47
C ARG A 136 -2.71 -3.73 5.08
N ALA A 137 -2.65 -2.71 5.91
CA ALA A 137 -1.43 -2.33 6.59
C ALA A 137 -1.67 -1.98 8.06
N PHE A 138 -0.72 -2.34 8.88
CA PHE A 138 -0.64 -1.91 10.25
C PHE A 138 0.54 -0.96 10.42
N PHE A 139 0.29 0.21 11.00
CA PHE A 139 1.31 1.20 11.33
C PHE A 139 1.44 1.32 12.84
N LEU A 140 2.67 1.43 13.28
CA LEU A 140 3.01 1.72 14.65
C LEU A 140 4.02 2.85 14.70
N THR A 141 3.72 3.90 15.46
CA THR A 141 4.67 4.97 15.74
C THR A 141 4.82 5.12 17.24
N LEU A 142 6.06 5.12 17.70
CA LEU A 142 6.45 5.38 19.07
C LEU A 142 7.35 6.61 19.09
N ASP A 143 6.93 7.65 19.79
CA ASP A 143 7.69 8.88 19.95
C ASP A 143 8.02 9.12 21.41
N LYS A 144 9.23 9.55 21.67
CA LYS A 144 9.68 10.00 23.00
C LYS A 144 10.59 11.21 22.91
N ASN A 145 10.25 12.23 23.68
CA ASN A 145 11.09 13.39 23.92
C ASN A 145 11.89 13.21 25.22
N ILE A 146 13.14 13.60 25.20
CA ILE A 146 14.05 13.60 26.34
C ILE A 146 14.86 14.92 26.37
N PHE A 147 15.53 15.20 27.47
CA PHE A 147 16.31 16.42 27.69
C PHE A 147 15.52 17.72 27.44
N ASN A 148 14.35 17.85 28.06
CA ASN A 148 13.45 19.01 27.89
C ASN A 148 13.13 19.27 26.41
N ASP A 149 12.72 18.21 25.70
CA ASP A 149 12.34 18.23 24.28
C ASP A 149 13.47 18.51 23.27
N GLN A 150 14.72 18.63 23.75
CA GLN A 150 15.85 18.84 22.83
C GLN A 150 16.16 17.61 21.97
N LEU A 151 15.82 16.42 22.45
CA LEU A 151 16.08 15.17 21.73
C LEU A 151 14.80 14.35 21.58
N LYS A 152 14.40 14.13 20.35
CA LYS A 152 13.24 13.29 20.00
C LYS A 152 13.71 11.98 19.37
N PHE A 153 13.25 10.87 19.93
CA PHE A 153 13.32 9.53 19.31
C PHE A 153 11.98 9.19 18.70
N SER A 154 11.99 8.65 17.49
CA SER A 154 10.82 8.15 16.80
C SER A 154 11.13 6.77 16.23
N LEU A 155 10.27 5.80 16.51
CA LEU A 155 10.27 4.50 15.86
C LEU A 155 8.96 4.39 15.07
N THR A 156 9.06 4.20 13.76
CA THR A 156 7.91 3.99 12.88
C THR A 156 8.03 2.63 12.22
N SER A 157 6.98 1.85 12.26
CA SER A 157 6.88 0.57 11.58
C SER A 157 5.63 0.54 10.71
N MET A 158 5.75 0.01 9.52
CA MET A 158 4.65 -0.40 8.65
C MET A 158 4.78 -1.90 8.41
N ILE A 159 3.72 -2.64 8.63
CA ILE A 159 3.65 -4.08 8.44
C ILE A 159 2.54 -4.35 7.42
N ASP A 160 2.85 -5.08 6.38
CA ASP A 160 1.85 -5.63 5.49
C ASP A 160 0.99 -6.64 6.25
N ALA A 161 -0.29 -6.37 6.38
CA ALA A 161 -1.26 -7.22 7.05
C ALA A 161 -2.24 -7.88 6.05
N SER A 162 -1.90 -7.86 4.75
CA SER A 162 -2.69 -8.54 3.73
C SER A 162 -2.68 -10.05 4.01
N THR A 163 -3.88 -10.65 4.02
CA THR A 163 -4.01 -12.10 4.07
C THR A 163 -3.88 -12.62 2.66
N ILE A 164 -2.82 -13.36 2.41
CA ILE A 164 -2.70 -14.15 1.20
C ILE A 164 -3.73 -15.28 1.36
N LYS A 165 -4.76 -15.29 0.52
CA LYS A 165 -5.58 -16.48 0.40
C LYS A 165 -4.68 -17.53 -0.23
N GLU A 166 -4.27 -18.52 0.57
CA GLU A 166 -3.65 -19.71 0.03
C GLU A 166 -4.64 -20.31 -0.99
N LYS A 167 -4.23 -20.34 -2.26
CA LYS A 167 -4.85 -21.23 -3.22
C LYS A 167 -4.74 -22.61 -2.58
N GLU A 168 -5.85 -23.36 -2.43
CA GLU A 168 -5.81 -24.73 -1.93
C GLU A 168 -4.75 -25.49 -2.73
N SER A 169 -3.54 -25.48 -2.22
CA SER A 169 -2.44 -26.20 -2.80
C SER A 169 -2.77 -27.68 -2.63
N ASP A 170 -2.50 -28.42 -3.70
CA ASP A 170 -2.56 -29.86 -3.81
C ASP A 170 -2.18 -30.50 -2.45
N PRO A 171 -3.07 -31.28 -1.81
CA PRO A 171 -2.84 -31.85 -0.48
C PRO A 171 -1.60 -32.75 -0.40
N ASP A 172 -0.95 -33.06 -1.52
CA ASP A 172 0.28 -33.84 -1.60
C ASP A 172 1.57 -33.01 -1.49
N ILE A 173 1.49 -31.68 -1.44
CA ILE A 173 2.65 -30.81 -1.19
C ILE A 173 2.64 -30.39 0.28
N LEU A 174 3.33 -31.19 1.11
CA LEU A 174 3.66 -30.86 2.50
C LEU A 174 4.55 -29.61 2.54
N GLY A 175 3.94 -28.45 2.72
CA GLY A 175 4.62 -27.19 2.95
C GLY A 175 3.62 -26.13 3.29
N GLU A 176 3.22 -26.01 4.56
CA GLU A 176 2.64 -24.79 5.08
C GLU A 176 3.71 -23.68 4.95
N GLY A 177 3.67 -22.95 3.84
CA GLY A 177 4.49 -21.77 3.67
C GLY A 177 4.01 -20.69 4.63
N HIS A 178 4.69 -20.52 5.74
CA HIS A 178 4.54 -19.32 6.56
C HIS A 178 5.20 -18.16 5.80
N TYR A 179 4.37 -17.35 5.14
CA TYR A 179 4.84 -16.11 4.52
C TYR A 179 5.04 -15.07 5.61
N SER A 180 6.24 -14.49 5.67
CA SER A 180 6.47 -13.32 6.49
C SER A 180 5.83 -12.10 5.82
N SER A 181 5.18 -11.26 6.61
CA SER A 181 4.65 -10.00 6.09
C SER A 181 5.80 -9.05 5.75
N GLY A 182 5.69 -8.29 4.65
CA GLY A 182 6.61 -7.21 4.35
C GLY A 182 6.62 -6.16 5.47
N VAL A 183 7.81 -5.70 5.84
CA VAL A 183 8.00 -4.76 6.94
C VAL A 183 8.90 -3.61 6.53
N LEU A 184 8.45 -2.39 6.81
CA LEU A 184 9.28 -1.19 6.80
C LEU A 184 9.46 -0.72 8.24
N LEU A 185 10.69 -0.48 8.65
CA LEU A 185 11.06 0.03 9.96
C LEU A 185 11.93 1.27 9.81
N GLU A 186 11.56 2.38 10.44
CA GLU A 186 12.40 3.58 10.54
C GLU A 186 12.68 3.90 12.02
N LEU A 187 13.94 4.00 12.37
CA LEU A 187 14.39 4.59 13.63
C LEU A 187 14.97 5.98 13.32
N LYS A 188 14.40 7.01 13.93
CA LYS A 188 14.78 8.40 13.73
C LYS A 188 15.11 9.07 15.05
N MET A 189 16.17 9.84 15.05
CA MET A 189 16.61 10.69 16.15
C MET A 189 16.76 12.11 15.65
N THR A 190 16.06 13.04 16.28
CA THR A 190 16.16 14.48 15.98
C THR A 190 16.66 15.22 17.20
N TYR A 191 17.70 16.01 17.03
CA TYR A 191 18.29 16.84 18.07
C TYR A 191 18.21 18.31 17.70
N SER A 192 17.57 19.11 18.57
CA SER A 192 17.53 20.57 18.41
C SER A 192 18.86 21.16 18.89
N ILE A 193 19.71 21.50 17.93
CA ILE A 193 21.06 22.04 18.16
C ILE A 193 20.95 23.46 18.71
N ASP A 194 20.04 24.24 18.16
CA ASP A 194 19.71 25.61 18.58
C ASP A 194 18.21 25.85 18.32
N GLN A 195 17.69 27.02 18.70
CA GLN A 195 16.28 27.41 18.51
C GLN A 195 15.82 27.30 17.04
N ASP A 196 16.74 27.52 16.13
CA ASP A 196 16.46 27.57 14.69
C ASP A 196 17.14 26.44 13.90
N LEU A 197 17.79 25.47 14.57
CA LEU A 197 18.56 24.44 13.89
C LEU A 197 18.32 23.04 14.48
N ASP A 198 17.78 22.14 13.68
CA ASP A 198 17.62 20.73 14.00
C ASP A 198 18.55 19.85 13.17
N GLY A 199 19.18 18.88 13.83
CA GLY A 199 19.90 17.78 13.20
C GLY A 199 19.11 16.48 13.31
N THR A 200 18.94 15.74 12.22
CA THR A 200 18.23 14.45 12.20
C THR A 200 19.11 13.35 11.63
N ILE A 201 19.09 12.21 12.30
CA ILE A 201 19.65 10.95 11.79
C ILE A 201 18.49 9.95 11.74
N ALA A 202 18.33 9.25 10.62
CA ALA A 202 17.34 8.21 10.47
C ALA A 202 17.93 6.99 9.75
N ILE A 203 17.55 5.80 10.22
CA ILE A 203 17.86 4.52 9.59
C ILE A 203 16.54 3.89 9.18
N THR A 204 16.40 3.62 7.89
CA THR A 204 15.24 2.92 7.33
C THR A 204 15.68 1.54 6.85
N LYS A 205 14.98 0.52 7.32
CA LYS A 205 15.15 -0.87 6.88
C LYS A 205 13.83 -1.35 6.28
N ILE A 206 13.90 -1.94 5.10
CA ILE A 206 12.78 -2.57 4.42
C ILE A 206 13.12 -4.04 4.25
N ASN A 207 12.23 -4.91 4.67
CA ASN A 207 12.32 -6.34 4.47
C ASN A 207 11.08 -6.79 3.70
N GLY A 208 11.30 -7.48 2.60
CA GLY A 208 10.28 -8.23 1.90
C GLY A 208 10.21 -9.67 2.39
N ASP A 209 9.64 -10.52 1.55
CA ASP A 209 9.57 -11.96 1.74
C ASP A 209 9.88 -12.67 0.42
N SER A 210 11.00 -13.39 0.37
CA SER A 210 11.43 -14.12 -0.83
C SER A 210 10.48 -15.25 -1.21
N ASP A 211 9.72 -15.76 -0.24
CA ASP A 211 8.78 -16.88 -0.42
C ASP A 211 7.35 -16.38 -0.71
N HIS A 212 7.16 -15.05 -0.79
CA HIS A 212 5.87 -14.47 -1.12
C HIS A 212 5.37 -14.97 -2.49
N PRO A 213 4.08 -15.31 -2.66
CA PRO A 213 3.54 -15.84 -3.93
C PRO A 213 3.78 -14.93 -5.13
N GLU A 214 3.79 -13.62 -4.94
CA GLU A 214 4.13 -12.66 -6.00
C GLU A 214 5.63 -12.62 -6.30
N GLY A 215 6.46 -13.25 -5.47
CA GLY A 215 7.90 -13.30 -5.65
C GLY A 215 8.54 -11.93 -5.79
N ALA A 216 9.32 -11.74 -6.87
CA ALA A 216 9.96 -10.46 -7.16
C ALA A 216 8.96 -9.32 -7.50
N SER A 217 7.69 -9.61 -7.74
CA SER A 217 6.66 -8.60 -8.00
C SER A 217 6.14 -7.96 -6.73
N TYR A 218 6.29 -8.63 -5.60
CA TYR A 218 5.85 -8.12 -4.30
C TYR A 218 6.48 -6.75 -3.99
N PRO A 219 5.68 -5.73 -3.67
CA PRO A 219 6.20 -4.37 -3.52
C PRO A 219 7.32 -4.24 -2.49
N PHE A 220 7.24 -4.94 -1.36
CA PHE A 220 8.28 -4.88 -0.33
C PHE A 220 9.60 -5.52 -0.80
N ASN A 221 9.56 -6.60 -1.62
CA ASN A 221 10.76 -7.18 -2.22
C ASN A 221 11.45 -6.18 -3.16
N LYS A 222 10.67 -5.45 -3.97
CA LYS A 222 11.20 -4.39 -4.84
C LYS A 222 11.80 -3.21 -4.07
N MET A 223 11.34 -3.00 -2.85
CA MET A 223 11.76 -1.87 -2.01
C MET A 223 12.92 -2.19 -1.07
N GLU A 224 13.38 -3.43 -0.94
CA GLU A 224 14.49 -3.79 -0.04
C GLU A 224 15.76 -2.99 -0.29
N ASP A 225 16.09 -2.74 -1.55
CA ASP A 225 17.27 -1.97 -1.97
C ASP A 225 17.19 -0.48 -1.55
N PHE A 226 16.00 0.02 -1.17
CA PHE A 226 15.83 1.37 -0.65
C PHE A 226 16.10 1.51 0.85
N SER A 227 16.58 0.46 1.50
CA SER A 227 17.07 0.57 2.88
C SER A 227 18.24 1.55 2.93
N HIS A 228 18.17 2.56 3.80
CA HIS A 228 19.13 3.66 3.79
C HIS A 228 19.36 4.30 5.15
N LEU A 229 20.48 5.05 5.22
CA LEU A 229 20.79 5.98 6.31
C LEU A 229 20.62 7.40 5.78
N ARG A 230 19.89 8.24 6.53
CA ARG A 230 19.62 9.63 6.20
C ARG A 230 20.18 10.56 7.26
N PHE A 231 20.85 11.62 6.82
CA PHE A 231 21.24 12.76 7.63
C PHE A 231 20.55 14.01 7.10
N GLU A 232 19.97 14.79 7.97
CA GLU A 232 19.26 16.01 7.61
C GLU A 232 19.63 17.14 8.60
N LEU A 233 19.86 18.34 8.06
CA LEU A 233 19.93 19.56 8.84
C LEU A 233 18.82 20.48 8.38
N LYS A 234 18.00 20.94 9.31
CA LYS A 234 16.86 21.81 9.04
C LYS A 234 17.03 23.11 9.79
N TYR A 235 17.12 24.18 9.03
CA TYR A 235 17.20 25.56 9.57
C TYR A 235 15.87 26.28 9.38
N PHE A 236 15.38 26.89 10.44
CA PHE A 236 14.16 27.70 10.47
C PHE A 236 14.52 29.16 10.46
N PHE A 237 13.98 29.97 9.56
CA PHE A 237 14.23 31.42 9.44
C PHE A 237 12.92 32.20 9.34
#